data_1a8747ce8dd6da7f70bb8530ff381a67
#
_entry.id   1a8747ce8dd6da7f70bb8530ff381a67
#
_cell.length_a   1.000
_cell.length_b   1.000
_cell.length_c   1.000
_cell.angle_alpha   90.00
_cell.angle_beta   90.00
_cell.angle_gamma   90.00
#
_symmetry.space_group_name_H-M   'P 1'
#
loop_
_entity.id
_entity.type
_entity.pdbx_description
1 polymer ?
#
loop_
_entity_poly.entity_id
_entity_poly.type
_entity_poly.pdbx_seq_one_letter_code
_entity_poly.pdbx_strand_id
1 'polypeptide(L)'
;MYGKSKKVLDDMKNLLNKGTNEIIVVTPDLDDEFANLLLYKASRGIKTTVITGDTDWASWLENKKKSYGLDEIKEIMKNEEYNRKTLQKFKNLRISIPTLLIGVALSFLFVTHYFLSTIPNYISFIPLPIALIVSIYTIILASKKIKNLNETLAYQDTMINERKQETEIVREELNKNLRVIVNEKVSFSIIFADNEGYILSIPLKNENREKIVLVEKVSKEEVEKIMSILCQSPNHT
;
A
#
# COMPACT_ATOMS: atom_id res chain seq x y z
N MET A 1 -19.47 17.35 31.98
CA MET A 1 -20.52 17.36 30.92
C MET A 1 -20.89 15.92 30.58
N TYR A 2 -22.15 15.64 30.23
CA TYR A 2 -22.55 14.30 29.83
C TYR A 2 -22.99 14.33 28.36
N GLY A 3 -22.64 13.29 27.59
CA GLY A 3 -23.03 13.18 26.21
C GLY A 3 -23.29 11.73 25.79
N LYS A 4 -23.92 11.56 24.64
CA LYS A 4 -24.06 10.24 23.99
C LYS A 4 -22.74 9.83 23.37
N SER A 5 -22.33 8.57 23.53
CA SER A 5 -21.02 8.09 23.12
C SER A 5 -20.68 8.41 21.67
N LYS A 6 -21.58 8.19 20.73
CA LYS A 6 -21.36 8.47 19.31
C LYS A 6 -21.02 9.94 19.05
N LYS A 7 -21.84 10.86 19.60
CA LYS A 7 -21.61 12.31 19.43
C LYS A 7 -20.29 12.74 20.05
N VAL A 8 -19.97 12.22 21.25
CA VAL A 8 -18.73 12.54 21.94
C VAL A 8 -17.52 12.06 21.14
N LEU A 9 -17.54 10.83 20.58
CA LEU A 9 -16.46 10.32 19.76
C LEU A 9 -16.30 11.13 18.46
N ASP A 10 -17.40 11.56 17.83
CA ASP A 10 -17.33 12.43 16.65
C ASP A 10 -16.73 13.81 16.99
N ASP A 11 -17.11 14.40 18.13
CA ASP A 11 -16.52 15.66 18.63
C ASP A 11 -15.00 15.49 18.89
N MET A 12 -14.58 14.33 19.43
CA MET A 12 -13.16 14.03 19.67
C MET A 12 -12.39 13.83 18.37
N LYS A 13 -12.95 13.17 17.37
CA LYS A 13 -12.34 13.09 16.02
C LYS A 13 -12.17 14.48 15.41
N ASN A 14 -13.18 15.35 15.55
CA ASN A 14 -13.11 16.72 15.08
C ASN A 14 -12.02 17.52 15.81
N LEU A 15 -11.84 17.32 17.11
CA LEU A 15 -10.77 17.93 17.89
C LEU A 15 -9.39 17.48 17.35
N LEU A 16 -9.18 16.17 17.19
CA LEU A 16 -7.94 15.63 16.62
C LEU A 16 -7.68 16.15 15.19
N ASN A 17 -8.73 16.27 14.37
CA ASN A 17 -8.61 16.84 13.03
C ASN A 17 -8.17 18.30 13.01
N LYS A 18 -8.49 19.07 14.04
CA LYS A 18 -8.05 20.48 14.17
C LYS A 18 -6.63 20.61 14.72
N GLY A 19 -6.11 19.61 15.43
CA GLY A 19 -4.75 19.63 15.98
C GLY A 19 -3.69 19.84 14.91
N THR A 20 -2.75 20.75 15.15
CA THR A 20 -1.72 21.21 14.21
C THR A 20 -0.30 21.06 14.72
N ASN A 21 -0.08 20.99 16.04
CA ASN A 21 1.26 20.96 16.63
C ASN A 21 1.51 19.70 17.46
N GLU A 22 0.61 19.41 18.39
CA GLU A 22 0.77 18.33 19.34
C GLU A 22 -0.56 17.62 19.59
N ILE A 23 -0.53 16.30 19.55
CA ILE A 23 -1.65 15.42 19.86
C ILE A 23 -1.20 14.41 20.90
N ILE A 24 -1.96 14.28 21.99
CA ILE A 24 -1.75 13.26 23.02
C ILE A 24 -3.07 12.49 23.17
N VAL A 25 -2.96 11.18 23.02
CA VAL A 25 -4.08 10.26 23.22
C VAL A 25 -3.69 9.21 24.25
N VAL A 26 -4.50 9.10 25.29
CA VAL A 26 -4.42 8.01 26.26
C VAL A 26 -5.74 7.26 26.20
N THR A 27 -5.73 5.95 26.04
CA THR A 27 -6.97 5.17 25.95
C THR A 27 -6.75 3.69 26.24
N PRO A 28 -7.69 3.00 26.90
CA PRO A 28 -7.57 1.55 27.06
C PRO A 28 -7.68 0.79 25.74
N ASP A 29 -8.44 1.30 24.78
CA ASP A 29 -8.67 0.65 23.49
C ASP A 29 -8.93 1.71 22.39
N LEU A 30 -8.64 1.37 21.14
CA LEU A 30 -8.81 2.21 19.95
C LEU A 30 -9.67 1.48 18.90
N ASP A 31 -10.23 2.23 17.96
CA ASP A 31 -10.73 1.67 16.72
C ASP A 31 -9.88 2.10 15.50
N ASP A 32 -10.18 1.50 14.35
CA ASP A 32 -9.48 1.77 13.08
C ASP A 32 -9.52 3.26 12.68
N GLU A 33 -10.63 3.96 12.97
CA GLU A 33 -10.78 5.36 12.57
C GLU A 33 -9.85 6.26 13.37
N PHE A 34 -9.78 6.07 14.69
CA PHE A 34 -8.86 6.83 15.55
C PHE A 34 -7.40 6.46 15.24
N ALA A 35 -7.09 5.17 15.11
CA ALA A 35 -5.74 4.72 14.82
C ALA A 35 -5.21 5.29 13.48
N ASN A 36 -6.02 5.23 12.43
CA ASN A 36 -5.66 5.80 11.12
C ASN A 36 -5.54 7.34 11.17
N LEU A 37 -6.40 8.03 11.94
CA LEU A 37 -6.33 9.48 12.11
C LEU A 37 -5.02 9.90 12.80
N LEU A 38 -4.63 9.19 13.87
CA LEU A 38 -3.37 9.44 14.57
C LEU A 38 -2.15 9.19 13.69
N LEU A 39 -2.16 8.10 12.92
CA LEU A 39 -1.12 7.81 11.93
C LEU A 39 -1.03 8.92 10.87
N TYR A 40 -2.17 9.36 10.33
CA TYR A 40 -2.22 10.46 9.36
C TYR A 40 -1.68 11.76 9.94
N LYS A 41 -2.01 12.12 11.17
CA LYS A 41 -1.51 13.35 11.81
C LYS A 41 0.01 13.29 12.00
N ALA A 42 0.52 12.17 12.50
CA ALA A 42 1.96 11.97 12.67
C ALA A 42 2.72 12.00 11.32
N SER A 43 2.13 11.45 10.25
CA SER A 43 2.72 11.49 8.90
C SER A 43 2.80 12.91 8.32
N ARG A 44 2.03 13.87 8.88
CA ARG A 44 2.05 15.28 8.52
C ARG A 44 2.98 16.13 9.39
N GLY A 45 3.82 15.49 10.21
CA GLY A 45 4.78 16.17 11.07
C GLY A 45 4.22 16.63 12.41
N ILE A 46 2.98 16.26 12.77
CA ILE A 46 2.38 16.61 14.05
C ILE A 46 2.87 15.64 15.13
N LYS A 47 3.43 16.16 16.22
CA LYS A 47 3.85 15.32 17.34
C LYS A 47 2.66 14.59 17.93
N THR A 48 2.65 13.28 17.78
CA THR A 48 1.53 12.43 18.21
C THR A 48 2.03 11.39 19.20
N THR A 49 1.53 11.46 20.43
CA THR A 49 1.81 10.49 21.49
C THR A 49 0.58 9.68 21.78
N VAL A 50 0.70 8.37 21.69
CA VAL A 50 -0.39 7.42 21.96
C VAL A 50 0.02 6.54 23.13
N ILE A 51 -0.77 6.55 24.22
CA ILE A 51 -0.63 5.59 25.32
C ILE A 51 -1.87 4.72 25.30
N THR A 52 -1.72 3.44 25.08
CA THR A 52 -2.84 2.52 25.03
C THR A 52 -2.65 1.32 25.96
N GLY A 53 -3.78 0.85 26.54
CA GLY A 53 -3.82 -0.41 27.28
C GLY A 53 -3.83 -1.63 26.36
N ASP A 54 -4.15 -1.46 25.08
CA ASP A 54 -4.25 -2.51 24.09
C ASP A 54 -2.93 -2.74 23.38
N THR A 55 -2.34 -3.92 23.60
CA THR A 55 -1.06 -4.32 22.98
C THR A 55 -1.17 -4.55 21.46
N ASP A 56 -2.34 -4.98 20.97
CA ASP A 56 -2.57 -5.26 19.56
C ASP A 56 -2.58 -3.97 18.76
N TRP A 57 -3.28 -2.95 19.25
CA TRP A 57 -3.29 -1.61 18.64
C TRP A 57 -1.92 -0.92 18.69
N ALA A 58 -1.21 -1.06 19.81
CA ALA A 58 0.16 -0.54 19.90
C ALA A 58 1.08 -1.21 18.87
N SER A 59 1.03 -2.53 18.78
CA SER A 59 1.79 -3.30 17.80
C SER A 59 1.40 -2.95 16.36
N TRP A 60 0.11 -2.75 16.11
CA TRP A 60 -0.38 -2.34 14.79
C TRP A 60 0.18 -0.96 14.40
N LEU A 61 0.10 0.03 15.28
CA LEU A 61 0.65 1.37 15.03
C LEU A 61 2.15 1.34 14.76
N GLU A 62 2.92 0.60 15.56
CA GLU A 62 4.37 0.45 15.37
C GLU A 62 4.71 -0.30 14.07
N ASN A 63 3.93 -1.32 13.70
CA ASN A 63 4.10 -2.02 12.43
C ASN A 63 3.75 -1.12 11.24
N LYS A 64 2.65 -0.37 11.30
CA LYS A 64 2.26 0.59 10.25
C LYS A 64 3.28 1.70 10.08
N LYS A 65 3.86 2.21 11.18
CA LYS A 65 4.97 3.16 11.17
C LYS A 65 6.17 2.64 10.35
N LYS A 66 6.52 1.35 10.50
CA LYS A 66 7.64 0.71 9.79
C LYS A 66 7.30 0.32 8.35
N SER A 67 6.08 -0.11 8.10
CA SER A 67 5.63 -0.68 6.81
C SER A 67 4.79 0.27 5.96
N TYR A 68 4.67 1.54 6.34
CA TYR A 68 3.85 2.52 5.63
C TYR A 68 4.18 2.55 4.14
N GLY A 69 3.16 2.41 3.29
CA GLY A 69 3.29 2.46 1.83
C GLY A 69 4.01 1.28 1.16
N LEU A 70 4.61 0.35 1.94
CA LEU A 70 5.33 -0.78 1.35
C LEU A 70 4.43 -1.75 0.58
N ASP A 71 3.17 -1.89 0.98
CA ASP A 71 2.24 -2.81 0.33
C ASP A 71 1.85 -2.31 -1.07
N GLU A 72 1.64 -0.99 -1.24
CA GLU A 72 1.41 -0.39 -2.56
C GLU A 72 2.62 -0.59 -3.49
N ILE A 73 3.83 -0.35 -2.97
CA ILE A 73 5.06 -0.54 -3.74
C ILE A 73 5.20 -2.01 -4.17
N LYS A 74 4.92 -2.96 -3.29
CA LYS A 74 4.95 -4.40 -3.62
C LYS A 74 3.96 -4.77 -4.72
N GLU A 75 2.77 -4.19 -4.70
CA GLU A 75 1.75 -4.43 -5.73
C GLU A 75 2.21 -3.91 -7.10
N ILE A 76 2.76 -2.68 -7.16
CA ILE A 76 3.31 -2.13 -8.40
C ILE A 76 4.47 -2.98 -8.91
N MET A 77 5.38 -3.41 -8.04
CA MET A 77 6.51 -4.28 -8.39
C MET A 77 6.04 -5.65 -8.93
N LYS A 78 4.99 -6.23 -8.36
CA LYS A 78 4.40 -7.47 -8.86
C LYS A 78 3.84 -7.32 -10.27
N ASN A 79 3.17 -6.20 -10.54
CA ASN A 79 2.65 -5.89 -11.87
C ASN A 79 3.77 -5.63 -12.88
N GLU A 80 4.84 -4.96 -12.46
CA GLU A 80 6.06 -4.77 -13.26
C GLU A 80 6.69 -6.11 -13.63
N GLU A 81 6.87 -7.02 -12.68
CA GLU A 81 7.42 -8.35 -12.91
C GLU A 81 6.57 -9.16 -13.93
N TYR A 82 5.25 -9.09 -13.81
CA TYR A 82 4.34 -9.70 -14.78
C TYR A 82 4.54 -9.12 -16.19
N ASN A 83 4.66 -7.79 -16.31
CA ASN A 83 4.88 -7.12 -17.59
C ASN A 83 6.26 -7.47 -18.19
N ARG A 84 7.32 -7.58 -17.38
CA ARG A 84 8.65 -8.04 -17.81
C ARG A 84 8.62 -9.47 -18.33
N LYS A 85 7.92 -10.39 -17.64
CA LYS A 85 7.72 -11.77 -18.13
C LYS A 85 6.94 -11.80 -19.45
N THR A 86 5.92 -10.96 -19.56
CA THR A 86 5.11 -10.84 -20.80
C THR A 86 5.95 -10.27 -21.96
N LEU A 87 6.75 -9.25 -21.68
CA LEU A 87 7.69 -8.68 -22.67
C LEU A 87 8.65 -9.75 -23.20
N GLN A 88 9.21 -10.57 -22.30
CA GLN A 88 10.11 -11.65 -22.70
C GLN A 88 9.41 -12.69 -23.59
N LYS A 89 8.16 -13.05 -23.29
CA LYS A 89 7.34 -13.92 -24.14
C LYS A 89 7.18 -13.35 -25.55
N PHE A 90 6.82 -12.07 -25.68
CA PHE A 90 6.65 -11.44 -26.99
C PHE A 90 7.97 -11.29 -27.76
N LYS A 91 9.10 -11.03 -27.07
CA LYS A 91 10.42 -11.06 -27.70
C LYS A 91 10.74 -12.45 -28.29
N ASN A 92 10.46 -13.51 -27.54
CA ASN A 92 10.67 -14.88 -27.99
C ASN A 92 9.71 -15.23 -29.14
N LEU A 93 8.43 -14.91 -29.06
CA LEU A 93 7.43 -15.16 -30.10
C LEU A 93 7.78 -14.45 -31.40
N ARG A 94 8.31 -13.24 -31.34
CA ARG A 94 8.76 -12.47 -32.52
C ARG A 94 9.79 -13.22 -33.35
N ILE A 95 10.60 -14.05 -32.73
CA ILE A 95 11.65 -14.82 -33.40
C ILE A 95 11.19 -16.25 -33.70
N SER A 96 10.61 -16.93 -32.71
CA SER A 96 10.30 -18.36 -32.80
C SER A 96 9.19 -18.68 -33.81
N ILE A 97 8.13 -17.85 -33.88
CA ILE A 97 7.04 -18.12 -34.84
C ILE A 97 7.48 -17.99 -36.29
N PRO A 98 8.14 -16.91 -36.75
CA PRO A 98 8.66 -16.79 -38.08
C PRO A 98 9.65 -17.92 -38.45
N THR A 99 10.57 -18.23 -37.54
CA THR A 99 11.56 -19.30 -37.77
C THR A 99 10.90 -20.66 -37.95
N LEU A 100 9.89 -20.98 -37.15
CA LEU A 100 9.14 -22.23 -37.27
C LEU A 100 8.34 -22.29 -38.58
N LEU A 101 7.62 -21.21 -38.93
CA LEU A 101 6.81 -21.15 -40.16
C LEU A 101 7.67 -21.31 -41.43
N ILE A 102 8.80 -20.62 -41.51
CA ILE A 102 9.73 -20.70 -42.62
C ILE A 102 10.37 -22.09 -42.69
N GLY A 103 10.78 -22.63 -41.53
CA GLY A 103 11.32 -24.00 -41.44
C GLY A 103 10.35 -25.07 -41.94
N VAL A 104 9.08 -24.99 -41.56
CA VAL A 104 8.01 -25.91 -42.02
C VAL A 104 7.79 -25.74 -43.53
N ALA A 105 7.73 -24.52 -44.06
CA ALA A 105 7.53 -24.26 -45.48
C ALA A 105 8.71 -24.79 -46.32
N LEU A 106 9.96 -24.61 -45.88
CA LEU A 106 11.14 -25.16 -46.54
C LEU A 106 11.17 -26.70 -46.48
N SER A 107 10.83 -27.29 -45.34
CA SER A 107 10.73 -28.76 -45.22
C SER A 107 9.69 -29.34 -46.16
N PHE A 108 8.53 -28.68 -46.29
CA PHE A 108 7.49 -29.09 -47.23
C PHE A 108 7.97 -29.03 -48.67
N LEU A 109 8.63 -27.93 -49.05
CA LEU A 109 9.21 -27.77 -50.37
C LEU A 109 10.23 -28.88 -50.69
N PHE A 110 11.12 -29.20 -49.73
CA PHE A 110 12.11 -30.25 -49.88
C PHE A 110 11.45 -31.62 -50.06
N VAL A 111 10.49 -31.99 -49.21
CA VAL A 111 9.78 -33.29 -49.28
C VAL A 111 9.04 -33.43 -50.61
N THR A 112 8.30 -32.40 -51.03
CA THR A 112 7.53 -32.46 -52.29
C THR A 112 8.43 -32.53 -53.51
N HIS A 113 9.55 -31.82 -53.53
CA HIS A 113 10.47 -31.82 -54.64
C HIS A 113 11.24 -33.16 -54.83
N TYR A 114 11.68 -33.79 -53.72
CA TYR A 114 12.53 -34.96 -53.78
C TYR A 114 11.77 -36.30 -53.67
N PHE A 115 10.63 -36.35 -52.98
CA PHE A 115 9.94 -37.61 -52.70
C PHE A 115 8.58 -37.74 -53.36
N LEU A 116 7.94 -36.64 -53.80
CA LEU A 116 6.61 -36.66 -54.38
C LEU A 116 6.61 -36.08 -55.80
N SER A 117 7.22 -36.83 -56.75
CA SER A 117 7.33 -36.43 -58.16
C SER A 117 5.98 -36.22 -58.85
N THR A 118 4.88 -36.70 -58.29
CA THR A 118 3.49 -36.53 -58.76
C THR A 118 2.88 -35.16 -58.51
N ILE A 119 3.46 -34.35 -57.61
CA ILE A 119 2.96 -33.03 -57.28
C ILE A 119 3.52 -31.98 -58.22
N PRO A 120 2.68 -31.18 -58.92
CA PRO A 120 3.19 -30.11 -59.78
C PRO A 120 4.06 -29.13 -58.99
N ASN A 121 5.24 -28.75 -59.55
CA ASN A 121 6.22 -27.89 -58.88
C ASN A 121 5.65 -26.58 -58.35
N TYR A 122 4.67 -25.96 -59.02
CA TYR A 122 4.09 -24.71 -58.59
C TYR A 122 3.33 -24.84 -57.25
N ILE A 123 2.72 -26.01 -56.96
CA ILE A 123 2.03 -26.27 -55.68
C ILE A 123 3.02 -26.34 -54.51
N SER A 124 4.20 -26.91 -54.75
CA SER A 124 5.26 -27.03 -53.75
C SER A 124 5.79 -25.69 -53.26
N PHE A 125 5.67 -24.62 -54.06
CA PHE A 125 6.12 -23.27 -53.69
C PHE A 125 5.06 -22.44 -52.97
N ILE A 126 3.77 -22.80 -52.97
CA ILE A 126 2.67 -22.03 -52.33
C ILE A 126 2.87 -21.78 -50.82
N PRO A 127 3.34 -22.75 -50.01
CA PRO A 127 3.49 -22.52 -48.56
C PRO A 127 4.53 -21.45 -48.22
N LEU A 128 5.56 -21.22 -49.04
CA LEU A 128 6.62 -20.28 -48.75
C LEU A 128 6.16 -18.82 -48.68
N PRO A 129 5.46 -18.25 -49.71
CA PRO A 129 4.94 -16.88 -49.61
C PRO A 129 3.89 -16.72 -48.51
N ILE A 130 3.09 -17.73 -48.23
CA ILE A 130 2.12 -17.68 -47.13
C ILE A 130 2.87 -17.59 -45.78
N ALA A 131 3.87 -18.44 -45.56
CA ALA A 131 4.70 -18.42 -44.36
C ALA A 131 5.43 -17.08 -44.19
N LEU A 132 5.91 -16.45 -45.27
CA LEU A 132 6.54 -15.13 -45.25
C LEU A 132 5.53 -14.04 -44.85
N ILE A 133 4.34 -14.01 -45.43
CA ILE A 133 3.30 -13.01 -45.11
C ILE A 133 2.89 -13.12 -43.65
N VAL A 134 2.61 -14.33 -43.15
CA VAL A 134 2.23 -14.59 -41.78
C VAL A 134 3.38 -14.23 -40.80
N SER A 135 4.63 -14.53 -41.21
CA SER A 135 5.81 -14.16 -40.40
C SER A 135 5.97 -12.64 -40.28
N ILE A 136 5.83 -11.89 -41.36
CA ILE A 136 5.89 -10.42 -41.35
C ILE A 136 4.78 -9.85 -40.44
N TYR A 137 3.56 -10.37 -40.59
CA TYR A 137 2.42 -9.93 -39.78
C TYR A 137 2.65 -10.17 -38.27
N THR A 138 3.15 -11.37 -37.90
CA THR A 138 3.47 -11.70 -36.50
C THR A 138 4.60 -10.84 -35.94
N ILE A 139 5.62 -10.52 -36.74
CA ILE A 139 6.72 -9.60 -36.33
C ILE A 139 6.16 -8.21 -36.07
N ILE A 140 5.26 -7.68 -36.90
CA ILE A 140 4.67 -6.35 -36.74
C ILE A 140 3.83 -6.30 -35.46
N LEU A 141 2.96 -7.30 -35.27
CA LEU A 141 2.11 -7.36 -34.04
C LEU A 141 2.94 -7.49 -32.78
N ALA A 142 3.92 -8.38 -32.74
CA ALA A 142 4.80 -8.57 -31.61
C ALA A 142 5.62 -7.29 -31.34
N SER A 143 6.14 -6.61 -32.38
CA SER A 143 6.90 -5.38 -32.25
C SER A 143 6.07 -4.24 -31.66
N LYS A 144 4.79 -4.08 -32.08
CA LYS A 144 3.86 -3.11 -31.51
C LYS A 144 3.60 -3.40 -30.03
N LYS A 145 3.39 -4.67 -29.68
CA LYS A 145 3.15 -5.06 -28.27
C LYS A 145 4.40 -4.85 -27.41
N ILE A 146 5.59 -5.18 -27.94
CA ILE A 146 6.87 -4.94 -27.27
C ILE A 146 7.07 -3.45 -26.99
N LYS A 147 6.78 -2.57 -27.97
CA LYS A 147 6.89 -1.12 -27.79
C LYS A 147 5.97 -0.63 -26.66
N ASN A 148 4.70 -1.01 -26.69
CA ASN A 148 3.74 -0.61 -25.65
C ASN A 148 4.15 -1.12 -24.25
N LEU A 149 4.64 -2.36 -24.15
CA LEU A 149 5.13 -2.92 -22.88
C LEU A 149 6.37 -2.21 -22.37
N ASN A 150 7.30 -1.80 -23.23
CA ASN A 150 8.48 -1.02 -22.84
C ASN A 150 8.08 0.36 -22.29
N GLU A 151 7.13 1.03 -22.93
CA GLU A 151 6.58 2.33 -22.46
C GLU A 151 5.90 2.17 -21.08
N THR A 152 5.10 1.10 -20.91
CA THR A 152 4.44 0.80 -19.63
C THR A 152 5.46 0.51 -18.52
N LEU A 153 6.51 -0.27 -18.82
CA LEU A 153 7.57 -0.58 -17.86
C LEU A 153 8.36 0.65 -17.45
N ALA A 154 8.72 1.52 -18.41
CA ALA A 154 9.40 2.77 -18.10
C ALA A 154 8.55 3.66 -17.17
N TYR A 155 7.25 3.75 -17.40
CA TYR A 155 6.33 4.46 -16.52
C TYR A 155 6.24 3.83 -15.12
N GLN A 156 6.16 2.48 -15.04
CA GLN A 156 6.13 1.77 -13.77
C GLN A 156 7.44 1.95 -12.98
N ASP A 157 8.60 1.89 -13.63
CA ASP A 157 9.91 2.15 -13.00
C ASP A 157 9.96 3.55 -12.38
N THR A 158 9.45 4.57 -13.09
CA THR A 158 9.36 5.95 -12.57
C THR A 158 8.43 6.02 -11.36
N MET A 159 7.23 5.46 -11.46
CA MET A 159 6.26 5.41 -10.36
C MET A 159 6.82 4.72 -9.11
N ILE A 160 7.52 3.59 -9.27
CA ILE A 160 8.12 2.87 -8.15
C ILE A 160 9.14 3.74 -7.43
N ASN A 161 9.99 4.46 -8.17
CA ASN A 161 11.01 5.32 -7.60
C ASN A 161 10.40 6.53 -6.87
N GLU A 162 9.41 7.19 -7.45
CA GLU A 162 8.67 8.28 -6.82
C GLU A 162 7.98 7.82 -5.54
N ARG A 163 7.24 6.69 -5.60
CA ARG A 163 6.56 6.13 -4.43
C ARG A 163 7.52 5.67 -3.33
N LYS A 164 8.69 5.14 -3.67
CA LYS A 164 9.72 4.81 -2.68
C LYS A 164 10.21 6.05 -1.94
N GLN A 165 10.50 7.14 -2.66
CA GLN A 165 10.95 8.38 -2.04
C GLN A 165 9.86 9.00 -1.15
N GLU A 166 8.62 9.11 -1.65
CA GLU A 166 7.48 9.61 -0.86
C GLU A 166 7.27 8.76 0.42
N THR A 167 7.29 7.45 0.27
CA THR A 167 7.11 6.51 1.38
C THR A 167 8.22 6.63 2.43
N GLU A 168 9.46 6.83 2.00
CA GLU A 168 10.60 7.00 2.91
C GLU A 168 10.48 8.29 3.71
N ILE A 169 10.14 9.40 3.07
CA ILE A 169 9.88 10.68 3.75
C ILE A 169 8.77 10.53 4.79
N VAL A 170 7.64 9.91 4.43
CA VAL A 170 6.53 9.71 5.36
C VAL A 170 6.91 8.80 6.53
N ARG A 171 7.70 7.76 6.29
CA ARG A 171 8.20 6.86 7.34
C ARG A 171 9.17 7.57 8.30
N GLU A 172 10.02 8.44 7.78
CA GLU A 172 10.88 9.29 8.62
C GLU A 172 10.05 10.22 9.50
N GLU A 173 9.04 10.89 8.92
CA GLU A 173 8.12 11.73 9.69
C GLU A 173 7.35 10.93 10.76
N LEU A 174 6.86 9.74 10.42
CA LEU A 174 6.20 8.85 11.38
C LEU A 174 7.17 8.41 12.49
N ASN A 175 8.40 8.08 12.17
CA ASN A 175 9.40 7.69 13.16
C ASN A 175 9.74 8.81 14.12
N LYS A 176 9.76 10.05 13.63
CA LYS A 176 10.05 11.24 14.43
C LYS A 176 8.86 11.70 15.28
N ASN A 177 7.66 11.62 14.73
CA ASN A 177 6.49 12.29 15.31
C ASN A 177 5.52 11.32 16.00
N LEU A 178 5.50 10.02 15.68
CA LEU A 178 4.63 9.06 16.34
C LEU A 178 5.37 8.32 17.45
N ARG A 179 4.91 8.51 18.68
CA ARG A 179 5.36 7.76 19.87
C ARG A 179 4.23 6.91 20.39
N VAL A 180 4.44 5.60 20.48
CA VAL A 180 3.44 4.66 21.03
C VAL A 180 3.99 4.06 22.32
N ILE A 181 3.16 4.03 23.35
CA ILE A 181 3.50 3.50 24.67
C ILE A 181 2.39 2.55 25.09
N VAL A 182 2.75 1.36 25.54
CA VAL A 182 1.81 0.41 26.13
C VAL A 182 1.76 0.61 27.63
N ASN A 183 0.55 0.77 28.18
CA ASN A 183 0.33 0.78 29.63
C ASN A 183 -1.03 0.15 29.96
N GLU A 184 -1.04 -1.10 30.40
CA GLU A 184 -2.25 -1.88 30.71
C GLU A 184 -3.09 -1.31 31.88
N LYS A 185 -2.54 -0.37 32.66
CA LYS A 185 -3.26 0.28 33.75
C LYS A 185 -4.17 1.41 33.29
N VAL A 186 -4.18 1.73 32.00
CA VAL A 186 -5.05 2.76 31.44
C VAL A 186 -6.51 2.28 31.49
N SER A 187 -7.37 3.00 32.20
CA SER A 187 -8.80 2.67 32.37
C SER A 187 -9.75 3.78 31.90
N PHE A 188 -9.21 4.89 31.41
CA PHE A 188 -9.95 6.07 30.93
C PHE A 188 -9.30 6.57 29.64
N SER A 189 -9.99 7.45 28.91
CA SER A 189 -9.40 8.08 27.74
C SER A 189 -9.13 9.55 27.98
N ILE A 190 -7.98 10.01 27.43
CA ILE A 190 -7.67 11.45 27.31
C ILE A 190 -7.42 11.71 25.84
N ILE A 191 -7.96 12.81 25.35
CA ILE A 191 -7.61 13.39 24.06
C ILE A 191 -7.19 14.82 24.30
N PHE A 192 -6.01 15.16 23.85
CA PHE A 192 -5.48 16.50 23.90
C PHE A 192 -4.93 16.88 22.51
N ALA A 193 -5.32 18.03 22.00
CA ALA A 193 -4.82 18.58 20.76
C ALA A 193 -4.48 20.07 20.96
N ASP A 194 -3.23 20.42 20.77
CA ASP A 194 -2.65 21.76 20.93
C ASP A 194 -2.90 22.37 22.34
N ASN A 195 -4.04 23.00 22.56
CA ASN A 195 -4.39 23.68 23.82
C ASN A 195 -5.72 23.21 24.40
N GLU A 196 -6.34 22.22 23.80
CA GLU A 196 -7.67 21.73 24.24
C GLU A 196 -7.62 20.24 24.54
N GLY A 197 -8.09 19.86 25.71
CA GLY A 197 -8.08 18.46 26.15
C GLY A 197 -9.35 18.05 26.89
N TYR A 198 -9.65 16.75 26.81
CA TYR A 198 -10.80 16.13 27.46
C TYR A 198 -10.45 14.77 28.03
N ILE A 199 -10.99 14.46 29.21
CA ILE A 199 -11.04 13.11 29.79
C ILE A 199 -12.40 12.51 29.48
N LEU A 200 -12.41 11.24 29.11
CA LEU A 200 -13.60 10.46 28.78
C LEU A 200 -13.67 9.21 29.64
N SER A 201 -14.88 8.83 30.07
CA SER A 201 -15.12 7.59 30.81
C SER A 201 -15.27 6.35 29.94
N ILE A 202 -14.97 6.43 28.63
CA ILE A 202 -15.05 5.33 27.67
C ILE A 202 -13.77 5.24 26.84
N PRO A 203 -13.46 4.04 26.24
CA PRO A 203 -12.40 3.91 25.25
C PRO A 203 -12.72 4.67 23.95
N LEU A 204 -11.71 4.91 23.14
CA LEU A 204 -11.83 5.54 21.82
C LEU A 204 -12.21 4.50 20.76
N LYS A 205 -13.33 3.85 20.99
CA LYS A 205 -13.85 2.79 20.16
C LYS A 205 -15.36 2.95 19.96
N ASN A 206 -15.78 2.84 18.70
CA ASN A 206 -17.20 2.88 18.38
C ASN A 206 -17.87 1.57 18.82
N GLU A 207 -18.74 1.65 19.82
CA GLU A 207 -19.46 0.49 20.32
C GLU A 207 -20.88 0.45 19.72
N ASN A 208 -21.40 -0.77 19.53
CA ASN A 208 -22.75 -1.00 18.99
C ASN A 208 -23.89 -0.50 19.88
N ARG A 209 -23.61 -0.18 21.14
CA ARG A 209 -24.59 0.34 22.09
C ARG A 209 -24.24 1.75 22.51
N GLU A 210 -25.21 2.66 22.37
CA GLU A 210 -25.06 4.04 22.80
C GLU A 210 -25.01 4.12 24.33
N LYS A 211 -23.94 4.70 24.86
CA LYS A 211 -23.70 4.89 26.30
C LYS A 211 -23.71 6.38 26.65
N ILE A 212 -24.02 6.69 27.91
CA ILE A 212 -23.80 8.02 28.47
C ILE A 212 -22.33 8.12 28.89
N VAL A 213 -21.64 9.12 28.39
CA VAL A 213 -20.22 9.37 28.62
C VAL A 213 -20.05 10.59 29.47
N LEU A 214 -19.23 10.45 30.51
CA LEU A 214 -18.72 11.59 31.24
C LEU A 214 -17.57 12.22 30.45
N VAL A 215 -17.65 13.54 30.23
CA VAL A 215 -16.63 14.31 29.53
C VAL A 215 -16.22 15.47 30.46
N GLU A 216 -14.93 15.54 30.74
CA GLU A 216 -14.34 16.61 31.58
C GLU A 216 -13.22 17.30 30.77
N LYS A 217 -13.19 18.63 30.83
CA LYS A 217 -12.14 19.41 30.18
C LYS A 217 -10.89 19.39 31.04
N VAL A 218 -9.74 19.21 30.43
CA VAL A 218 -8.43 19.19 31.10
C VAL A 218 -7.48 20.21 30.51
N SER A 219 -6.63 20.77 31.36
CA SER A 219 -5.54 21.65 30.96
C SER A 219 -4.31 20.88 30.50
N LYS A 220 -3.41 21.56 29.81
CA LYS A 220 -2.14 20.98 29.40
C LYS A 220 -1.31 20.46 30.57
N GLU A 221 -1.26 21.22 31.65
CA GLU A 221 -0.50 20.87 32.86
C GLU A 221 -1.01 19.58 33.52
N GLU A 222 -2.33 19.37 33.52
CA GLU A 222 -2.95 18.16 34.05
C GLU A 222 -2.61 16.95 33.14
N VAL A 223 -2.68 17.13 31.82
CA VAL A 223 -2.29 16.08 30.85
C VAL A 223 -0.81 15.71 31.03
N GLU A 224 0.10 16.67 31.12
CA GLU A 224 1.53 16.44 31.35
C GLU A 224 1.79 15.69 32.68
N LYS A 225 1.06 16.04 33.74
CA LYS A 225 1.12 15.34 35.02
C LYS A 225 0.69 13.87 34.89
N ILE A 226 -0.43 13.62 34.23
CA ILE A 226 -0.94 12.26 34.01
C ILE A 226 0.08 11.47 33.14
N MET A 227 0.58 12.09 32.08
CA MET A 227 1.62 11.50 31.23
C MET A 227 2.86 11.11 32.01
N SER A 228 3.33 11.97 32.91
CA SER A 228 4.52 11.68 33.74
C SER A 228 4.33 10.44 34.61
N ILE A 229 3.13 10.23 35.16
CA ILE A 229 2.78 9.05 35.95
C ILE A 229 2.71 7.79 35.10
N LEU A 230 2.05 7.89 33.95
CA LEU A 230 1.86 6.75 33.04
C LEU A 230 3.18 6.30 32.36
N CYS A 231 4.09 7.24 32.09
CA CYS A 231 5.38 6.95 31.49
C CYS A 231 6.43 6.45 32.49
N GLN A 232 6.25 6.73 33.79
CA GLN A 232 7.20 6.32 34.87
C GLN A 232 6.89 4.93 35.43
N SER A 233 5.79 4.28 35.04
CA SER A 233 5.47 2.93 35.49
C SER A 233 6.33 1.94 34.69
N PRO A 234 7.49 1.46 35.23
CA PRO A 234 8.30 0.47 34.53
C PRO A 234 7.50 -0.85 34.54
N ASN A 235 7.51 -1.52 33.39
CA ASN A 235 7.18 -2.93 33.33
C ASN A 235 8.17 -3.70 34.21
N HIS A 236 7.83 -3.93 35.45
CA HIS A 236 8.46 -4.91 36.30
C HIS A 236 7.58 -6.15 36.26
N THR A 237 7.89 -7.06 35.41
CA THR A 237 8.07 -8.52 35.69
C THR A 237 8.42 -9.23 34.41
#